data_7b36431e43be345249109ba5059adbf6
#
_entry.id   7b36431e43be345249109ba5059adbf6
#
_cell.length_a   1.000
_cell.length_b   1.000
_cell.length_c   1.000
_cell.angle_alpha   90.00
_cell.angle_beta   90.00
_cell.angle_gamma   90.00
#
_symmetry.space_group_name_H-M   'P 1'
#
loop_
_entity.id
_entity.type
_entity.pdbx_description
1 polymer ?
#
loop_
_entity_poly.entity_id
_entity_poly.type
_entity_poly.pdbx_seq_one_letter_code
_entity_poly.pdbx_strand_id
1 'polypeptide(L)'
;MTSLPPAPPSTPAFTERITADDVDAIVDDISRAYARALDDAAKGTSWDGVFGTTLRALGRASEASARATLPAMTHRDRDVRERSTKAKDALKMMFDGTFARREVYEAMRAVGTNDAPDEEARRASEHLMREFERNGAALSEAKQRTLMEKLGEIESLCSSFCEALNEDATCVEYVEEELEGVDVGAYAEGDAKGTRRVGLIAPDMMPVLQFAKRPETRRRMAEAKARQCQELNTDRFLRVVELRNECARMLGYESHAEYMLKPKMAGTPARAEAFLRDLLVKAEGRLAKDLADLQRLKDAEEGADAGTIQSWDVAYYSTKYKATLGVDEAK
;
A
#
# COMPACT_ATOMS: atom_id res chain seq x y z
N MET A 1 -27.20 33.07 -6.69
CA MET A 1 -25.91 32.80 -7.33
C MET A 1 -24.83 33.37 -6.42
N THR A 2 -24.44 32.66 -5.39
CA THR A 2 -23.26 33.02 -4.60
C THR A 2 -22.05 32.53 -5.37
N SER A 3 -21.32 33.46 -5.98
CA SER A 3 -20.06 33.19 -6.65
C SER A 3 -19.13 32.44 -5.69
N LEU A 4 -18.63 31.30 -6.16
CA LEU A 4 -17.52 30.62 -5.51
C LEU A 4 -16.39 31.63 -5.23
N PRO A 5 -15.78 31.66 -4.05
CA PRO A 5 -14.58 32.44 -3.86
C PRO A 5 -13.56 32.03 -4.93
N PRO A 6 -12.80 32.97 -5.49
CA PRO A 6 -11.79 32.66 -6.51
C PRO A 6 -10.88 31.56 -5.99
N ALA A 7 -10.48 30.67 -6.91
CA ALA A 7 -9.42 29.69 -6.60
C ALA A 7 -8.26 30.46 -5.96
N PRO A 8 -7.66 29.94 -4.88
CA PRO A 8 -6.51 30.60 -4.29
C PRO A 8 -5.45 30.75 -5.39
N PRO A 9 -4.72 31.89 -5.42
CA PRO A 9 -3.68 32.07 -6.39
C PRO A 9 -2.78 30.84 -6.40
N SER A 10 -2.32 30.44 -7.58
CA SER A 10 -1.40 29.32 -7.80
C SER A 10 -0.05 29.61 -7.12
N THR A 11 -0.07 29.63 -5.80
CA THR A 11 1.15 29.62 -5.00
C THR A 11 1.75 28.22 -5.12
N PRO A 12 3.04 28.09 -5.44
CA PRO A 12 3.68 26.78 -5.46
C PRO A 12 3.32 26.05 -4.17
N ALA A 13 2.83 24.82 -4.26
CA ALA A 13 2.39 24.01 -3.12
C ALA A 13 3.53 23.77 -2.11
N PHE A 14 4.74 24.16 -2.48
CA PHE A 14 5.98 23.99 -1.72
C PHE A 14 6.65 25.33 -1.53
N THR A 15 6.43 25.94 -0.38
CA THR A 15 7.31 26.99 0.09
C THR A 15 8.22 26.41 1.16
N GLU A 16 9.54 26.61 1.03
CA GLU A 16 10.55 26.33 2.09
C GLU A 16 10.25 27.10 3.40
N ARG A 17 9.15 27.84 3.44
CA ARG A 17 8.74 28.75 4.51
C ARG A 17 7.61 28.20 5.38
N ILE A 18 7.09 27.00 5.10
CA ILE A 18 6.05 26.40 5.94
C ILE A 18 6.65 26.06 7.31
N THR A 19 5.99 26.46 8.39
CA THR A 19 6.37 26.14 9.77
C THR A 19 5.51 24.99 10.30
N ALA A 20 5.89 24.43 11.44
CA ALA A 20 5.12 23.41 12.13
C ALA A 20 3.70 23.93 12.53
N ASP A 21 3.62 25.18 12.98
CA ASP A 21 2.33 25.82 13.33
C ASP A 21 1.46 26.07 12.09
N ASP A 22 2.06 26.37 10.94
CA ASP A 22 1.31 26.48 9.68
C ASP A 22 0.68 25.15 9.28
N VAL A 23 1.37 24.03 9.51
CA VAL A 23 0.82 22.68 9.24
C VAL A 23 -0.41 22.42 10.10
N ASP A 24 -0.35 22.70 11.39
CA ASP A 24 -1.48 22.53 12.32
C ASP A 24 -2.65 23.45 11.94
N ALA A 25 -2.38 24.71 11.65
CA ALA A 25 -3.41 25.67 11.22
C ALA A 25 -4.12 25.23 9.93
N ILE A 26 -3.38 24.70 8.95
CA ILE A 26 -3.94 24.16 7.70
C ILE A 26 -4.87 22.98 8.00
N VAL A 27 -4.46 22.03 8.86
CA VAL A 27 -5.27 20.87 9.24
C VAL A 27 -6.56 21.29 9.92
N ASP A 28 -6.48 22.25 10.86
CA ASP A 28 -7.64 22.78 11.56
C ASP A 28 -8.62 23.49 10.63
N ASP A 29 -8.12 24.29 9.70
CA ASP A 29 -8.95 25.01 8.74
C ASP A 29 -9.64 24.05 7.76
N ILE A 30 -8.92 23.06 7.25
CA ILE A 30 -9.48 22.00 6.41
C ILE A 30 -10.59 21.26 7.17
N SER A 31 -10.30 20.79 8.39
CA SER A 31 -11.22 19.99 9.18
C SER A 31 -12.51 20.73 9.49
N ARG A 32 -12.40 22.01 9.90
CA ARG A 32 -13.58 22.85 10.19
C ARG A 32 -14.40 23.17 8.94
N ALA A 33 -13.76 23.49 7.83
CA ALA A 33 -14.43 23.79 6.58
C ALA A 33 -15.13 22.56 6.00
N TYR A 34 -14.46 21.44 6.07
CA TYR A 34 -14.95 20.15 5.59
C TYR A 34 -16.17 19.66 6.39
N ALA A 35 -16.06 19.68 7.72
CA ALA A 35 -17.16 19.29 8.60
C ALA A 35 -18.41 20.14 8.34
N ARG A 36 -18.27 21.47 8.27
CA ARG A 36 -19.38 22.39 7.95
C ARG A 36 -20.02 22.06 6.60
N ALA A 37 -19.22 21.81 5.57
CA ALA A 37 -19.75 21.48 4.25
C ALA A 37 -20.55 20.17 4.26
N LEU A 38 -20.14 19.17 5.04
CA LEU A 38 -20.90 17.93 5.20
C LEU A 38 -22.19 18.14 6.02
N ASP A 39 -22.16 19.01 7.04
CA ASP A 39 -23.36 19.39 7.79
C ASP A 39 -24.38 20.12 6.91
N ASP A 40 -23.93 20.95 5.98
CA ASP A 40 -24.76 21.65 5.01
C ASP A 40 -25.30 20.65 3.96
N ALA A 41 -24.48 19.73 3.49
CA ALA A 41 -24.91 18.68 2.58
C ALA A 41 -26.00 17.78 3.18
N ALA A 42 -25.89 17.43 4.47
CA ALA A 42 -26.88 16.64 5.18
C ALA A 42 -28.28 17.30 5.25
N LYS A 43 -28.35 18.62 5.12
CA LYS A 43 -29.59 19.43 5.12
C LYS A 43 -30.06 19.81 3.71
N GLY A 44 -29.27 19.47 2.69
CA GLY A 44 -29.56 19.79 1.30
C GLY A 44 -30.79 19.05 0.77
N THR A 45 -31.50 19.71 -0.15
CA THR A 45 -32.72 19.17 -0.79
C THR A 45 -32.63 19.16 -2.32
N SER A 46 -31.47 19.51 -2.88
CA SER A 46 -31.21 19.52 -4.30
C SER A 46 -29.88 18.80 -4.61
N TRP A 47 -29.71 18.39 -5.86
CA TRP A 47 -28.46 17.75 -6.28
C TRP A 47 -27.23 18.59 -5.90
N ASP A 48 -27.22 19.88 -6.22
CA ASP A 48 -26.07 20.76 -5.90
C ASP A 48 -25.89 20.96 -4.38
N GLY A 49 -27.00 21.03 -3.65
CA GLY A 49 -26.97 21.15 -2.18
C GLY A 49 -26.38 19.94 -1.48
N VAL A 50 -26.54 18.74 -2.02
CA VAL A 50 -26.07 17.47 -1.41
C VAL A 50 -24.80 16.97 -2.11
N PHE A 51 -24.93 16.48 -3.35
CA PHE A 51 -23.80 15.90 -4.09
C PHE A 51 -22.76 16.95 -4.47
N GLY A 52 -23.20 18.08 -5.05
CA GLY A 52 -22.30 19.15 -5.45
C GLY A 52 -21.50 19.70 -4.27
N THR A 53 -22.15 19.90 -3.12
CA THR A 53 -21.48 20.37 -1.89
C THR A 53 -20.48 19.34 -1.38
N THR A 54 -20.84 18.05 -1.32
CA THR A 54 -19.95 17.00 -0.85
C THR A 54 -18.75 16.80 -1.77
N LEU A 55 -18.97 16.76 -3.09
CA LEU A 55 -17.89 16.60 -4.09
C LEU A 55 -16.91 17.77 -4.03
N ARG A 56 -17.41 19.01 -3.94
CA ARG A 56 -16.57 20.20 -3.81
C ARG A 56 -15.79 20.21 -2.49
N ALA A 57 -16.41 19.76 -1.40
CA ALA A 57 -15.74 19.65 -0.10
C ALA A 57 -14.59 18.63 -0.15
N LEU A 58 -14.83 17.45 -0.70
CA LEU A 58 -13.81 16.41 -0.91
C LEU A 58 -12.64 16.93 -1.76
N GLY A 59 -12.93 17.56 -2.91
CA GLY A 59 -11.90 18.09 -3.81
C GLY A 59 -11.04 19.16 -3.14
N ARG A 60 -11.66 20.14 -2.48
CA ARG A 60 -10.94 21.23 -1.79
C ARG A 60 -10.10 20.72 -0.61
N ALA A 61 -10.67 19.83 0.19
CA ALA A 61 -9.94 19.23 1.31
C ALA A 61 -8.76 18.40 0.82
N SER A 62 -8.93 17.63 -0.26
CA SER A 62 -7.86 16.84 -0.88
C SER A 62 -6.73 17.73 -1.41
N GLU A 63 -7.06 18.80 -2.15
CA GLU A 63 -6.07 19.77 -2.66
C GLU A 63 -5.31 20.46 -1.51
N ALA A 64 -6.03 20.95 -0.50
CA ALA A 64 -5.42 21.62 0.63
C ALA A 64 -4.56 20.68 1.49
N SER A 65 -4.94 19.40 1.59
CA SER A 65 -4.22 18.38 2.35
C SER A 65 -2.79 18.17 1.85
N ALA A 66 -2.54 18.33 0.57
CA ALA A 66 -1.18 18.18 0.00
C ALA A 66 -0.19 19.15 0.65
N ARG A 67 -0.62 20.37 0.98
CA ARG A 67 0.22 21.39 1.61
C ARG A 67 0.66 20.98 3.03
N ALA A 68 -0.21 20.30 3.77
CA ALA A 68 0.09 19.84 5.12
C ALA A 68 0.88 18.52 5.15
N THR A 69 0.70 17.64 4.15
CA THR A 69 1.23 16.27 4.20
C THR A 69 2.54 16.06 3.44
N LEU A 70 2.78 16.78 2.36
CA LEU A 70 4.01 16.64 1.56
C LEU A 70 5.29 17.00 2.31
N PRO A 71 5.30 18.02 3.20
CA PRO A 71 6.50 18.33 3.98
C PRO A 71 7.02 17.17 4.82
N ALA A 72 6.19 16.20 5.18
CA ALA A 72 6.62 14.98 5.87
C ALA A 72 7.79 14.26 5.19
N MET A 73 7.84 14.32 3.85
CA MET A 73 8.84 13.62 3.05
C MET A 73 9.95 14.53 2.53
N THR A 74 9.72 15.84 2.49
CA THR A 74 10.55 16.76 1.71
C THR A 74 11.15 17.91 2.52
N HIS A 75 10.60 18.25 3.69
CA HIS A 75 11.05 19.41 4.44
C HIS A 75 12.35 19.15 5.19
N ARG A 76 13.24 20.15 5.26
CA ARG A 76 14.55 20.06 5.94
C ARG A 76 14.41 20.00 7.46
N ASP A 77 13.46 20.79 8.02
CA ASP A 77 13.19 20.85 9.44
C ASP A 77 12.49 19.58 9.92
N ARG A 78 13.01 18.99 10.99
CA ARG A 78 12.48 17.75 11.58
C ARG A 78 11.10 17.97 12.22
N ASP A 79 10.90 19.07 12.91
CA ASP A 79 9.63 19.37 13.60
C ASP A 79 8.48 19.51 12.57
N VAL A 80 8.74 20.19 11.45
CA VAL A 80 7.79 20.28 10.33
C VAL A 80 7.47 18.88 9.77
N ARG A 81 8.47 18.00 9.59
CA ARG A 81 8.20 16.63 9.11
C ARG A 81 7.35 15.82 10.08
N GLU A 82 7.64 15.91 11.39
CA GLU A 82 6.87 15.21 12.43
C GLU A 82 5.42 15.72 12.51
N ARG A 83 5.21 17.04 12.44
CA ARG A 83 3.86 17.63 12.38
C ARG A 83 3.12 17.22 11.12
N SER A 84 3.78 17.25 9.96
CA SER A 84 3.19 16.81 8.69
C SER A 84 2.83 15.32 8.69
N THR A 85 3.57 14.48 9.39
CA THR A 85 3.21 13.06 9.57
C THR A 85 1.94 12.93 10.39
N LYS A 86 1.82 13.64 11.52
CA LYS A 86 0.58 13.68 12.33
C LYS A 86 -0.59 14.26 11.54
N ALA A 87 -0.35 15.29 10.74
CA ALA A 87 -1.35 15.87 9.84
C ALA A 87 -1.90 14.85 8.85
N LYS A 88 -1.04 14.01 8.29
CA LYS A 88 -1.46 12.92 7.38
C LYS A 88 -2.43 11.96 8.06
N ASP A 89 -2.16 11.55 9.30
CA ASP A 89 -3.01 10.64 10.06
C ASP A 89 -4.35 11.30 10.42
N ALA A 90 -4.33 12.55 10.89
CA ALA A 90 -5.54 13.31 11.23
C ALA A 90 -6.45 13.52 10.00
N LEU A 91 -5.87 13.90 8.85
CA LEU A 91 -6.63 14.09 7.61
C LEU A 91 -7.16 12.76 7.05
N LYS A 92 -6.40 11.67 7.17
CA LYS A 92 -6.88 10.33 6.84
C LYS A 92 -8.12 9.98 7.66
N MET A 93 -8.07 10.15 8.98
CA MET A 93 -9.23 9.90 9.86
C MET A 93 -10.43 10.76 9.50
N MET A 94 -10.22 12.02 9.15
CA MET A 94 -11.28 12.93 8.70
C MET A 94 -11.95 12.40 7.40
N PHE A 95 -11.18 12.00 6.40
CA PHE A 95 -11.72 11.45 5.15
C PHE A 95 -12.42 10.11 5.36
N ASP A 96 -11.83 9.20 6.15
CA ASP A 96 -12.42 7.91 6.47
C ASP A 96 -13.76 8.09 7.21
N GLY A 97 -13.84 9.08 8.12
CA GLY A 97 -15.06 9.44 8.83
C GLY A 97 -16.20 9.97 7.97
N THR A 98 -15.91 10.48 6.76
CA THR A 98 -16.91 11.00 5.83
C THR A 98 -17.97 9.96 5.50
N PHE A 99 -17.53 8.77 5.15
CA PHE A 99 -18.40 7.70 4.69
C PHE A 99 -19.19 7.01 5.81
N ALA A 100 -18.87 7.31 7.07
CA ALA A 100 -19.66 6.91 8.23
C ALA A 100 -20.86 7.85 8.51
N ARG A 101 -20.95 9.02 7.86
CA ARG A 101 -21.97 10.03 8.06
C ARG A 101 -23.29 9.65 7.40
N ARG A 102 -24.12 8.94 8.16
CA ARG A 102 -25.42 8.43 7.72
C ARG A 102 -26.36 9.53 7.23
N GLU A 103 -26.38 10.68 7.91
CA GLU A 103 -27.23 11.81 7.56
C GLU A 103 -26.94 12.36 6.16
N VAL A 104 -25.68 12.37 5.74
CA VAL A 104 -25.28 12.76 4.37
C VAL A 104 -25.75 11.72 3.36
N TYR A 105 -25.58 10.42 3.67
CA TYR A 105 -26.04 9.34 2.81
C TYR A 105 -27.58 9.34 2.65
N GLU A 106 -28.32 9.58 3.72
CA GLU A 106 -29.78 9.67 3.66
C GLU A 106 -30.26 10.87 2.81
N ALA A 107 -29.60 12.02 2.91
CA ALA A 107 -29.85 13.17 2.05
C ALA A 107 -29.54 12.84 0.57
N MET A 108 -28.44 12.13 0.28
CA MET A 108 -28.11 11.67 -1.08
C MET A 108 -29.18 10.72 -1.62
N ARG A 109 -29.67 9.79 -0.82
CA ARG A 109 -30.75 8.86 -1.20
C ARG A 109 -32.05 9.58 -1.48
N ALA A 110 -32.40 10.60 -0.69
CA ALA A 110 -33.61 11.37 -0.85
C ALA A 110 -33.61 12.18 -2.14
N VAL A 111 -32.48 12.77 -2.50
CA VAL A 111 -32.31 13.57 -3.73
C VAL A 111 -32.19 12.69 -4.98
N GLY A 112 -31.42 11.59 -4.87
CA GLY A 112 -31.13 10.73 -6.02
C GLY A 112 -30.13 11.37 -7.01
N THR A 113 -29.82 10.64 -8.08
CA THR A 113 -28.81 11.06 -9.07
C THR A 113 -29.40 11.61 -10.38
N ASN A 114 -30.74 11.60 -10.51
CA ASN A 114 -31.42 11.97 -11.78
C ASN A 114 -31.34 13.47 -12.09
N ASP A 115 -31.25 14.31 -11.06
CA ASP A 115 -31.17 15.76 -11.20
C ASP A 115 -29.71 16.26 -11.34
N ALA A 116 -28.76 15.37 -11.64
CA ALA A 116 -27.38 15.76 -11.96
C ALA A 116 -27.34 16.62 -13.23
N PRO A 117 -26.53 17.69 -13.26
CA PRO A 117 -26.52 18.64 -14.37
C PRO A 117 -26.01 18.05 -15.69
N ASP A 118 -25.20 17.01 -15.62
CA ASP A 118 -24.64 16.31 -16.78
C ASP A 118 -24.28 14.85 -16.42
N GLU A 119 -23.81 14.11 -17.42
CA GLU A 119 -23.43 12.70 -17.29
C GLU A 119 -22.22 12.49 -16.36
N GLU A 120 -21.24 13.41 -16.36
CA GLU A 120 -20.09 13.33 -15.47
C GLU A 120 -20.53 13.49 -14.01
N ALA A 121 -21.34 14.48 -13.72
CA ALA A 121 -21.89 14.73 -12.40
C ALA A 121 -22.76 13.54 -11.92
N ARG A 122 -23.56 12.94 -12.81
CA ARG A 122 -24.33 11.72 -12.50
C ARG A 122 -23.41 10.57 -12.11
N ARG A 123 -22.38 10.29 -12.90
CA ARG A 123 -21.42 9.21 -12.61
C ARG A 123 -20.64 9.48 -11.31
N ALA A 124 -20.23 10.73 -11.06
CA ALA A 124 -19.59 11.12 -9.81
C ALA A 124 -20.49 10.88 -8.60
N SER A 125 -21.79 11.22 -8.73
CA SER A 125 -22.80 10.98 -7.69
C SER A 125 -23.01 9.50 -7.40
N GLU A 126 -23.12 8.67 -8.44
CA GLU A 126 -23.24 7.22 -8.32
C GLU A 126 -21.99 6.59 -7.68
N HIS A 127 -20.80 7.12 -8.02
CA HIS A 127 -19.57 6.68 -7.39
C HIS A 127 -19.55 7.04 -5.90
N LEU A 128 -19.91 8.26 -5.57
CA LEU A 128 -19.94 8.75 -4.19
C LEU A 128 -20.95 7.94 -3.34
N MET A 129 -22.15 7.69 -3.84
CA MET A 129 -23.13 6.84 -3.15
C MET A 129 -22.61 5.44 -2.89
N ARG A 130 -21.96 4.82 -3.90
CA ARG A 130 -21.34 3.51 -3.72
C ARG A 130 -20.26 3.51 -2.63
N GLU A 131 -19.48 4.57 -2.54
CA GLU A 131 -18.45 4.67 -1.48
C GLU A 131 -19.09 4.75 -0.10
N PHE A 132 -20.18 5.49 0.09
CA PHE A 132 -20.95 5.47 1.34
C PHE A 132 -21.51 4.08 1.66
N GLU A 133 -22.10 3.39 0.69
CA GLU A 133 -22.64 2.03 0.86
C GLU A 133 -21.55 1.02 1.20
N ARG A 134 -20.40 1.10 0.51
CA ARG A 134 -19.23 0.25 0.74
C ARG A 134 -18.62 0.44 2.12
N ASN A 135 -18.79 1.60 2.71
CA ASN A 135 -18.34 1.90 4.08
C ASN A 135 -19.46 1.71 5.12
N GLY A 136 -20.57 1.11 4.74
CA GLY A 136 -21.61 0.66 5.66
C GLY A 136 -22.70 1.68 5.98
N ALA A 137 -22.78 2.82 5.28
CA ALA A 137 -23.81 3.83 5.54
C ALA A 137 -25.24 3.31 5.33
N ALA A 138 -25.42 2.30 4.47
CA ALA A 138 -26.71 1.64 4.25
C ALA A 138 -27.09 0.61 5.33
N LEU A 139 -26.19 0.24 6.23
CA LEU A 139 -26.44 -0.73 7.29
C LEU A 139 -27.25 -0.13 8.44
N SER A 140 -27.93 -0.98 9.22
CA SER A 140 -28.49 -0.53 10.50
C SER A 140 -27.37 -0.09 11.46
N GLU A 141 -27.69 0.80 12.42
CA GLU A 141 -26.71 1.30 13.39
C GLU A 141 -25.94 0.18 14.11
N ALA A 142 -26.65 -0.89 14.52
CA ALA A 142 -26.03 -2.04 15.17
C ALA A 142 -25.02 -2.74 14.26
N LYS A 143 -25.36 -2.97 12.99
CA LYS A 143 -24.46 -3.59 12.01
C LYS A 143 -23.29 -2.66 11.66
N GLN A 144 -23.53 -1.36 11.54
CA GLN A 144 -22.49 -0.37 11.28
C GLN A 144 -21.47 -0.34 12.42
N ARG A 145 -21.92 -0.38 13.68
CA ARG A 145 -21.02 -0.46 14.85
C ARG A 145 -20.15 -1.72 14.78
N THR A 146 -20.75 -2.89 14.55
CA THR A 146 -20.00 -4.14 14.41
C THR A 146 -19.00 -4.09 13.25
N LEU A 147 -19.36 -3.47 12.13
CA LEU A 147 -18.45 -3.26 11.00
C LEU A 147 -17.23 -2.41 11.42
N MET A 148 -17.47 -1.28 12.11
CA MET A 148 -16.39 -0.39 12.57
C MET A 148 -15.47 -1.08 13.58
N GLU A 149 -16.01 -1.89 14.50
CA GLU A 149 -15.21 -2.69 15.44
C GLU A 149 -14.27 -3.67 14.69
N LYS A 150 -14.80 -4.36 13.66
CA LYS A 150 -14.00 -5.28 12.83
C LYS A 150 -12.94 -4.55 12.00
N LEU A 151 -13.27 -3.40 11.42
CA LEU A 151 -12.30 -2.58 10.69
C LEU A 151 -11.19 -2.07 11.60
N GLY A 152 -11.51 -1.66 12.83
CA GLY A 152 -10.53 -1.28 13.84
C GLY A 152 -9.61 -2.45 14.24
N GLU A 153 -10.17 -3.67 14.40
CA GLU A 153 -9.38 -4.89 14.65
C GLU A 153 -8.43 -5.17 13.47
N ILE A 154 -8.89 -5.06 12.22
CA ILE A 154 -8.06 -5.22 11.02
C ILE A 154 -6.89 -4.22 11.03
N GLU A 155 -7.17 -2.94 11.29
CA GLU A 155 -6.15 -1.89 11.31
C GLU A 155 -5.08 -2.15 12.38
N SER A 156 -5.50 -2.52 13.59
CA SER A 156 -4.59 -2.89 14.69
C SER A 156 -3.71 -4.08 14.33
N LEU A 157 -4.29 -5.15 13.75
CA LEU A 157 -3.54 -6.33 13.33
C LEU A 157 -2.57 -6.02 12.20
N CYS A 158 -2.97 -5.18 11.23
CA CYS A 158 -2.09 -4.74 10.15
C CYS A 158 -0.92 -3.88 10.67
N SER A 159 -1.17 -2.98 11.62
CA SER A 159 -0.11 -2.20 12.28
C SER A 159 0.88 -3.10 12.99
N SER A 160 0.40 -4.01 13.83
CA SER A 160 1.25 -4.96 14.56
C SER A 160 2.02 -5.91 13.64
N PHE A 161 1.43 -6.26 12.47
CA PHE A 161 2.12 -7.03 11.44
C PHE A 161 3.31 -6.27 10.84
N CYS A 162 3.10 -4.99 10.50
CA CYS A 162 4.15 -4.14 9.95
C CYS A 162 5.22 -3.79 11.00
N GLU A 163 4.84 -3.52 12.24
CA GLU A 163 5.76 -3.28 13.35
C GLU A 163 6.72 -4.45 13.55
N ALA A 164 6.19 -5.68 13.58
CA ALA A 164 7.02 -6.87 13.73
C ALA A 164 8.08 -6.99 12.61
N LEU A 165 7.73 -6.63 11.36
CA LEU A 165 8.68 -6.64 10.25
C LEU A 165 9.72 -5.50 10.34
N ASN A 166 9.32 -4.33 10.84
CA ASN A 166 10.20 -3.17 10.95
C ASN A 166 11.18 -3.29 12.12
N GLU A 167 10.77 -3.96 13.19
CA GLU A 167 11.58 -4.17 14.40
C GLU A 167 12.40 -5.48 14.35
N ASP A 168 12.20 -6.28 13.31
CA ASP A 168 12.89 -7.56 13.17
C ASP A 168 14.41 -7.37 12.98
N ALA A 169 15.16 -7.79 13.98
CA ALA A 169 16.62 -7.77 13.98
C ALA A 169 17.24 -9.12 13.59
N THR A 170 16.44 -10.03 13.03
CA THR A 170 16.93 -11.36 12.62
C THR A 170 18.04 -11.22 11.59
N CYS A 171 19.12 -11.94 11.81
CA CYS A 171 20.26 -12.01 10.91
C CYS A 171 20.68 -13.47 10.71
N VAL A 172 21.39 -13.70 9.61
CA VAL A 172 22.05 -14.98 9.33
C VAL A 172 23.55 -14.80 9.54
N GLU A 173 24.17 -15.65 10.33
CA GLU A 173 25.62 -15.65 10.48
C GLU A 173 26.27 -16.56 9.45
N TYR A 174 27.33 -16.05 8.83
CA TYR A 174 28.17 -16.73 7.88
C TYR A 174 29.65 -16.58 8.27
N VAL A 175 30.43 -17.63 8.09
CA VAL A 175 31.88 -17.48 8.05
C VAL A 175 32.27 -16.77 6.76
N GLU A 176 33.36 -15.99 6.79
CA GLU A 176 33.75 -15.14 5.62
C GLU A 176 33.95 -15.97 4.34
N GLU A 177 34.40 -17.22 4.45
CA GLU A 177 34.57 -18.13 3.30
C GLU A 177 33.23 -18.52 2.65
N GLU A 178 32.12 -18.48 3.39
CA GLU A 178 30.77 -18.71 2.83
C GLU A 178 30.29 -17.53 2.00
N LEU A 179 30.81 -16.34 2.27
CA LEU A 179 30.46 -15.08 1.58
C LEU A 179 31.38 -14.79 0.39
N GLU A 180 32.11 -15.77 -0.13
CA GLU A 180 32.95 -15.58 -1.32
C GLU A 180 32.14 -14.94 -2.46
N GLY A 181 32.63 -13.82 -2.97
CA GLY A 181 31.98 -13.00 -4.00
C GLY A 181 31.21 -11.79 -3.49
N VAL A 182 31.00 -11.69 -2.17
CA VAL A 182 30.29 -10.59 -1.50
C VAL A 182 31.30 -9.69 -0.79
N ASP A 183 31.07 -8.37 -0.77
CA ASP A 183 31.85 -7.44 0.03
C ASP A 183 31.52 -7.60 1.52
N VAL A 184 32.34 -8.35 2.23
CA VAL A 184 32.17 -8.64 3.66
C VAL A 184 32.37 -7.41 4.55
N GLY A 185 33.07 -6.38 4.07
CA GLY A 185 33.31 -5.15 4.81
C GLY A 185 32.04 -4.33 5.12
N ALA A 186 30.97 -4.59 4.39
CA ALA A 186 29.66 -3.96 4.61
C ALA A 186 28.90 -4.53 5.82
N TYR A 187 29.29 -5.70 6.35
CA TYR A 187 28.56 -6.40 7.41
C TYR A 187 29.27 -6.31 8.76
N ALA A 188 28.47 -6.25 9.84
CA ALA A 188 28.95 -6.29 11.19
C ALA A 188 29.59 -7.66 11.51
N GLU A 189 30.55 -7.66 12.43
CA GLU A 189 31.12 -8.89 12.97
C GLU A 189 30.04 -9.71 13.67
N GLY A 190 30.10 -11.04 13.50
CA GLY A 190 29.21 -11.98 14.16
C GLY A 190 29.69 -12.30 15.60
N ASP A 191 28.95 -13.17 16.27
CA ASP A 191 29.25 -13.56 17.64
C ASP A 191 30.49 -14.47 17.71
N ALA A 192 30.77 -15.25 16.67
CA ALA A 192 31.99 -16.03 16.55
C ALA A 192 33.07 -15.27 15.77
N LYS A 193 34.32 -15.47 16.14
CA LYS A 193 35.46 -14.85 15.43
C LYS A 193 35.50 -15.30 13.97
N GLY A 194 35.57 -14.34 13.05
CA GLY A 194 35.60 -14.59 11.60
C GLY A 194 34.23 -14.87 11.00
N THR A 195 33.15 -14.54 11.70
CA THR A 195 31.78 -14.56 11.14
C THR A 195 31.26 -13.15 10.86
N ARG A 196 30.28 -13.06 9.97
CA ARG A 196 29.57 -11.83 9.61
C ARG A 196 28.07 -12.00 9.79
N ARG A 197 27.41 -10.97 10.31
CA ARG A 197 25.96 -10.92 10.50
C ARG A 197 25.31 -10.20 9.33
N VAL A 198 24.48 -10.91 8.59
CA VAL A 198 23.74 -10.37 7.44
C VAL A 198 22.27 -10.24 7.80
N GLY A 199 21.75 -9.02 7.79
CA GLY A 199 20.35 -8.73 8.08
C GLY A 199 19.42 -9.17 6.94
N LEU A 200 18.11 -9.21 7.24
CA LEU A 200 17.07 -9.60 6.28
C LEU A 200 16.50 -8.41 5.49
N ILE A 201 17.03 -7.21 5.65
CA ILE A 201 16.66 -6.04 4.84
C ILE A 201 17.29 -6.12 3.44
N ALA A 202 16.63 -5.52 2.44
CA ALA A 202 17.08 -5.65 1.06
C ALA A 202 18.54 -5.21 0.82
N PRO A 203 19.07 -4.11 1.39
CA PRO A 203 20.47 -3.72 1.21
C PRO A 203 21.46 -4.76 1.70
N ASP A 204 21.13 -5.52 2.74
CA ASP A 204 22.02 -6.52 3.32
C ASP A 204 21.91 -7.86 2.60
N MET A 205 20.68 -8.34 2.36
CA MET A 205 20.48 -9.68 1.80
C MET A 205 20.71 -9.77 0.29
N MET A 206 20.40 -8.69 -0.47
CA MET A 206 20.49 -8.76 -1.94
C MET A 206 21.91 -9.01 -2.44
N PRO A 207 22.98 -8.41 -1.88
CA PRO A 207 24.34 -8.75 -2.27
C PRO A 207 24.67 -10.23 -2.06
N VAL A 208 24.17 -10.87 -0.99
CA VAL A 208 24.36 -12.30 -0.77
C VAL A 208 23.67 -13.12 -1.85
N LEU A 209 22.42 -12.81 -2.18
CA LEU A 209 21.66 -13.53 -3.21
C LEU A 209 22.22 -13.31 -4.63
N GLN A 210 22.83 -12.15 -4.90
CA GLN A 210 23.35 -11.79 -6.23
C GLN A 210 24.79 -12.23 -6.47
N PHE A 211 25.63 -12.28 -5.41
CA PHE A 211 27.07 -12.41 -5.57
C PHE A 211 27.71 -13.57 -4.80
N ALA A 212 27.05 -14.15 -3.77
CA ALA A 212 27.63 -15.31 -3.07
C ALA A 212 27.73 -16.50 -4.01
N LYS A 213 28.97 -17.02 -4.18
CA LYS A 213 29.22 -18.13 -5.09
C LYS A 213 28.60 -19.45 -4.63
N ARG A 214 28.56 -19.69 -3.31
CA ARG A 214 28.06 -20.94 -2.73
C ARG A 214 26.53 -21.00 -2.77
N PRO A 215 25.91 -22.00 -3.43
CA PRO A 215 24.45 -22.15 -3.46
C PRO A 215 23.82 -22.25 -2.06
N GLU A 216 24.51 -22.93 -1.14
CA GLU A 216 24.02 -23.11 0.23
C GLU A 216 23.91 -21.77 0.99
N THR A 217 24.85 -20.83 0.76
CA THR A 217 24.81 -19.49 1.34
C THR A 217 23.56 -18.75 0.86
N ARG A 218 23.28 -18.79 -0.45
CA ARG A 218 22.07 -18.18 -1.06
C ARG A 218 20.80 -18.84 -0.52
N ARG A 219 20.77 -20.17 -0.42
CA ARG A 219 19.64 -20.93 0.12
C ARG A 219 19.31 -20.51 1.55
N ARG A 220 20.31 -20.52 2.45
CA ARG A 220 20.13 -20.11 3.87
C ARG A 220 19.56 -18.70 3.99
N MET A 221 20.05 -17.75 3.19
CA MET A 221 19.54 -16.37 3.17
C MET A 221 18.09 -16.32 2.69
N ALA A 222 17.76 -17.00 1.60
CA ALA A 222 16.41 -17.04 1.04
C ALA A 222 15.41 -17.69 2.01
N GLU A 223 15.79 -18.79 2.67
CA GLU A 223 14.96 -19.46 3.66
C GLU A 223 14.76 -18.60 4.93
N ALA A 224 15.79 -17.92 5.41
CA ALA A 224 15.67 -17.02 6.54
C ALA A 224 14.69 -15.88 6.22
N LYS A 225 14.80 -15.28 5.04
CA LYS A 225 13.87 -14.25 4.58
C LYS A 225 12.44 -14.78 4.45
N ALA A 226 12.25 -15.98 3.92
CA ALA A 226 10.92 -16.58 3.77
C ALA A 226 10.23 -16.85 5.11
N ARG A 227 11.00 -17.05 6.18
CA ARG A 227 10.50 -17.31 7.54
C ARG A 227 10.43 -16.05 8.41
N GLN A 228 10.79 -14.89 7.87
CA GLN A 228 10.82 -13.63 8.63
C GLN A 228 9.48 -13.37 9.34
N CYS A 229 9.52 -13.20 10.66
CA CYS A 229 8.36 -12.97 11.52
C CYS A 229 7.21 -14.00 11.37
N GLN A 230 7.46 -15.19 10.83
CA GLN A 230 6.42 -16.19 10.55
C GLN A 230 5.62 -16.53 11.80
N GLU A 231 6.27 -16.80 12.93
CA GLU A 231 5.61 -17.18 14.19
C GLU A 231 4.70 -16.07 14.73
N LEU A 232 5.12 -14.80 14.59
CA LEU A 232 4.37 -13.64 15.06
C LEU A 232 3.21 -13.25 14.13
N ASN A 233 3.40 -13.42 12.82
CA ASN A 233 2.53 -12.82 11.82
C ASN A 233 1.55 -13.80 11.16
N THR A 234 1.75 -15.10 11.28
CA THR A 234 0.83 -16.07 10.64
C THR A 234 -0.60 -15.93 11.16
N ASP A 235 -0.80 -15.94 12.47
CA ASP A 235 -2.14 -15.82 13.05
C ASP A 235 -2.77 -14.45 12.79
N ARG A 236 -1.97 -13.38 12.84
CA ARG A 236 -2.42 -12.03 12.48
C ARG A 236 -2.94 -11.98 11.03
N PHE A 237 -2.16 -12.55 10.11
CA PHE A 237 -2.53 -12.61 8.70
C PHE A 237 -3.83 -13.39 8.47
N LEU A 238 -3.94 -14.58 9.04
CA LEU A 238 -5.16 -15.40 8.93
C LEU A 238 -6.37 -14.66 9.49
N ARG A 239 -6.23 -14.04 10.66
CA ARG A 239 -7.32 -13.28 11.27
C ARG A 239 -7.76 -12.09 10.44
N VAL A 240 -6.82 -11.36 9.83
CA VAL A 240 -7.14 -10.26 8.89
C VAL A 240 -7.91 -10.77 7.67
N VAL A 241 -7.53 -11.93 7.11
CA VAL A 241 -8.26 -12.53 5.97
C VAL A 241 -9.70 -12.89 6.35
N GLU A 242 -9.90 -13.50 7.51
CA GLU A 242 -11.23 -13.83 8.03
C GLU A 242 -12.10 -12.57 8.22
N LEU A 243 -11.58 -11.58 8.95
CA LEU A 243 -12.30 -10.33 9.22
C LEU A 243 -12.66 -9.57 7.95
N ARG A 244 -11.75 -9.50 6.99
CA ARG A 244 -12.03 -8.89 5.67
C ARG A 244 -13.19 -9.58 4.96
N ASN A 245 -13.25 -10.92 5.03
CA ASN A 245 -14.34 -11.66 4.43
C ASN A 245 -15.68 -11.48 5.18
N GLU A 246 -15.62 -11.42 6.52
CA GLU A 246 -16.81 -11.11 7.33
C GLU A 246 -17.35 -9.71 7.03
N CYS A 247 -16.49 -8.69 6.97
CA CYS A 247 -16.88 -7.32 6.59
C CYS A 247 -17.51 -7.27 5.19
N ALA A 248 -16.93 -7.96 4.21
CA ALA A 248 -17.49 -8.03 2.86
C ALA A 248 -18.90 -8.63 2.85
N ARG A 249 -19.11 -9.72 3.59
CA ARG A 249 -20.43 -10.35 3.72
C ARG A 249 -21.46 -9.47 4.44
N MET A 250 -21.04 -8.73 5.46
CA MET A 250 -21.89 -7.74 6.12
C MET A 250 -22.37 -6.65 5.17
N LEU A 251 -21.53 -6.29 4.18
CA LEU A 251 -21.82 -5.30 3.14
C LEU A 251 -22.57 -5.89 1.93
N GLY A 252 -22.95 -7.20 1.96
CA GLY A 252 -23.71 -7.85 0.92
C GLY A 252 -22.90 -8.45 -0.24
N TYR A 253 -21.58 -8.57 -0.09
CA TYR A 253 -20.71 -9.23 -1.06
C TYR A 253 -20.44 -10.68 -0.69
N GLU A 254 -20.24 -11.56 -1.68
CA GLU A 254 -19.94 -12.97 -1.44
C GLU A 254 -18.53 -13.18 -0.84
N SER A 255 -17.58 -12.29 -1.18
CA SER A 255 -16.20 -12.37 -0.73
C SER A 255 -15.52 -10.99 -0.67
N HIS A 256 -14.42 -10.90 0.06
CA HIS A 256 -13.57 -9.71 0.04
C HIS A 256 -13.02 -9.40 -1.36
N ALA A 257 -12.72 -10.41 -2.16
CA ALA A 257 -12.28 -10.22 -3.55
C ALA A 257 -13.36 -9.54 -4.40
N GLU A 258 -14.62 -9.96 -4.28
CA GLU A 258 -15.74 -9.30 -4.96
C GLU A 258 -15.90 -7.85 -4.51
N TYR A 259 -15.90 -7.60 -3.19
CA TYR A 259 -15.96 -6.27 -2.62
C TYR A 259 -14.88 -5.36 -3.21
N MET A 260 -13.62 -5.82 -3.28
CA MET A 260 -12.49 -5.04 -3.77
C MET A 260 -12.51 -4.81 -5.29
N LEU A 261 -12.99 -5.79 -6.06
CA LEU A 261 -12.96 -5.74 -7.53
C LEU A 261 -14.18 -5.06 -8.15
N LYS A 262 -15.31 -4.99 -7.44
CA LYS A 262 -16.55 -4.41 -7.95
C LYS A 262 -16.39 -3.03 -8.59
N PRO A 263 -15.65 -2.05 -7.98
CA PRO A 263 -15.44 -0.73 -8.58
C PRO A 263 -14.30 -0.68 -9.60
N LYS A 264 -13.54 -1.75 -9.78
CA LYS A 264 -12.35 -1.78 -10.64
C LYS A 264 -12.68 -2.27 -12.05
N MET A 265 -11.75 -2.07 -13.01
CA MET A 265 -11.94 -2.50 -14.41
C MET A 265 -12.28 -3.98 -14.56
N ALA A 266 -11.72 -4.86 -13.73
CA ALA A 266 -12.03 -6.28 -13.77
C ALA A 266 -13.50 -6.55 -13.37
N GLY A 267 -14.06 -5.80 -12.43
CA GLY A 267 -15.44 -5.87 -11.97
C GLY A 267 -15.78 -7.13 -11.18
N THR A 268 -15.19 -8.28 -11.48
CA THR A 268 -15.44 -9.56 -10.81
C THR A 268 -14.16 -10.35 -10.57
N PRO A 269 -14.11 -11.21 -9.51
CA PRO A 269 -12.98 -12.12 -9.27
C PRO A 269 -12.71 -13.04 -10.46
N ALA A 270 -13.75 -13.60 -11.07
CA ALA A 270 -13.61 -14.50 -12.23
C ALA A 270 -12.91 -13.84 -13.42
N ARG A 271 -13.23 -12.57 -13.73
CA ARG A 271 -12.55 -11.83 -14.81
C ARG A 271 -11.09 -11.53 -14.48
N ALA A 272 -10.79 -11.18 -13.22
CA ALA A 272 -9.42 -10.95 -12.77
C ALA A 272 -8.60 -12.25 -12.86
N GLU A 273 -9.17 -13.38 -12.41
CA GLU A 273 -8.53 -14.69 -12.50
C GLU A 273 -8.30 -15.13 -13.95
N ALA A 274 -9.30 -14.99 -14.82
CA ALA A 274 -9.17 -15.32 -16.24
C ALA A 274 -8.06 -14.51 -16.92
N PHE A 275 -7.97 -13.20 -16.62
CA PHE A 275 -6.89 -12.34 -17.11
C PHE A 275 -5.50 -12.83 -16.66
N LEU A 276 -5.35 -13.16 -15.37
CA LEU A 276 -4.08 -13.64 -14.81
C LEU A 276 -3.69 -15.00 -15.41
N ARG A 277 -4.65 -15.91 -15.60
CA ARG A 277 -4.40 -17.21 -16.24
C ARG A 277 -3.98 -17.06 -17.69
N ASP A 278 -4.64 -16.19 -18.46
CA ASP A 278 -4.25 -15.91 -19.85
C ASP A 278 -2.84 -15.31 -19.93
N LEU A 279 -2.51 -14.39 -19.01
CA LEU A 279 -1.17 -13.81 -18.92
C LEU A 279 -0.11 -14.86 -18.57
N LEU A 280 -0.41 -15.78 -17.64
CA LEU A 280 0.48 -16.87 -17.25
C LEU A 280 0.81 -17.75 -18.46
N VAL A 281 -0.23 -18.22 -19.21
CA VAL A 281 -0.04 -19.04 -20.40
C VAL A 281 0.83 -18.32 -21.46
N LYS A 282 0.62 -17.02 -21.66
CA LYS A 282 1.43 -16.22 -22.59
C LYS A 282 2.88 -16.05 -22.13
N ALA A 283 3.13 -16.04 -20.82
CA ALA A 283 4.46 -15.89 -20.25
C ALA A 283 5.26 -17.19 -20.18
N GLU A 284 4.60 -18.38 -20.11
CA GLU A 284 5.27 -19.68 -19.91
C GLU A 284 6.39 -19.94 -20.89
N GLY A 285 6.16 -19.70 -22.20
CA GLY A 285 7.16 -19.97 -23.23
C GLY A 285 8.41 -19.07 -23.10
N ARG A 286 8.25 -17.83 -22.59
CA ARG A 286 9.38 -16.93 -22.32
C ARG A 286 10.10 -17.36 -21.06
N LEU A 287 9.36 -17.65 -20.00
CA LEU A 287 9.91 -18.12 -18.74
C LEU A 287 10.76 -19.37 -18.91
N ALA A 288 10.28 -20.35 -19.68
CA ALA A 288 11.04 -21.57 -19.96
C ALA A 288 12.39 -21.29 -20.64
N LYS A 289 12.44 -20.32 -21.58
CA LYS A 289 13.70 -19.90 -22.22
C LYS A 289 14.63 -19.20 -21.23
N ASP A 290 14.11 -18.27 -20.45
CA ASP A 290 14.91 -17.53 -19.47
C ASP A 290 15.49 -18.47 -18.41
N LEU A 291 14.71 -19.42 -17.89
CA LEU A 291 15.20 -20.43 -16.97
C LEU A 291 16.24 -21.36 -17.60
N ALA A 292 16.07 -21.75 -18.89
CA ALA A 292 17.07 -22.55 -19.60
C ALA A 292 18.39 -21.80 -19.80
N ASP A 293 18.33 -20.47 -20.03
CA ASP A 293 19.54 -19.66 -20.14
C ASP A 293 20.28 -19.58 -18.82
N LEU A 294 19.57 -19.40 -17.69
CA LEU A 294 20.16 -19.40 -16.35
C LEU A 294 20.68 -20.80 -15.97
N GLN A 295 19.97 -21.88 -16.33
CA GLN A 295 20.41 -23.25 -16.09
C GLN A 295 21.74 -23.55 -16.80
N ARG A 296 21.91 -23.10 -18.06
CA ARG A 296 23.19 -23.26 -18.76
C ARG A 296 24.36 -22.60 -18.06
N LEU A 297 24.14 -21.43 -17.46
CA LEU A 297 25.17 -20.75 -16.67
C LEU A 297 25.50 -21.54 -15.40
N LYS A 298 24.49 -22.11 -14.74
CA LYS A 298 24.67 -22.96 -13.58
C LYS A 298 25.46 -24.24 -13.91
N ASP A 299 25.08 -24.93 -14.97
CA ASP A 299 25.74 -26.16 -15.41
C ASP A 299 27.21 -25.91 -15.81
N ALA A 300 27.49 -24.75 -16.40
CA ALA A 300 28.86 -24.37 -16.77
C ALA A 300 29.74 -24.06 -15.56
N GLU A 301 29.16 -23.57 -14.46
CA GLU A 301 29.90 -23.19 -13.25
C GLU A 301 30.00 -24.34 -12.24
N GLU A 302 28.88 -25.01 -11.96
CA GLU A 302 28.75 -26.01 -10.88
C GLU A 302 28.87 -27.45 -11.43
N GLY A 303 28.85 -27.66 -12.76
CA GLY A 303 28.80 -28.98 -13.43
C GLY A 303 27.38 -29.45 -13.67
N ALA A 304 27.24 -30.40 -14.59
CA ALA A 304 25.93 -30.92 -15.03
C ALA A 304 25.14 -31.64 -13.92
N ASP A 305 25.83 -32.08 -12.85
CA ASP A 305 25.20 -32.75 -11.71
C ASP A 305 24.68 -31.76 -10.63
N ALA A 306 24.81 -30.45 -10.83
CA ALA A 306 24.41 -29.41 -9.87
C ALA A 306 22.88 -29.29 -9.65
N GLY A 307 22.10 -30.07 -10.37
CA GLY A 307 20.63 -30.06 -10.28
C GLY A 307 19.97 -28.86 -10.95
N THR A 308 18.65 -28.81 -10.90
CA THR A 308 17.89 -27.72 -11.49
C THR A 308 18.05 -26.41 -10.73
N ILE A 309 17.97 -25.28 -11.49
CA ILE A 309 17.99 -23.94 -10.90
C ILE A 309 16.88 -23.77 -9.86
N GLN A 310 17.23 -23.24 -8.70
CA GLN A 310 16.33 -23.01 -7.61
C GLN A 310 16.00 -21.52 -7.47
N SER A 311 14.96 -21.17 -6.70
CA SER A 311 14.54 -19.79 -6.50
C SER A 311 15.67 -18.90 -5.95
N TRP A 312 16.51 -19.43 -5.08
CA TRP A 312 17.68 -18.71 -4.52
C TRP A 312 18.84 -18.56 -5.48
N ASP A 313 18.85 -19.29 -6.60
CA ASP A 313 19.87 -19.19 -7.64
C ASP A 313 19.54 -18.12 -8.68
N VAL A 314 18.25 -17.76 -8.82
CA VAL A 314 17.77 -16.87 -9.89
C VAL A 314 18.47 -15.52 -9.87
N ALA A 315 18.60 -14.88 -8.71
CA ALA A 315 19.24 -13.58 -8.59
C ALA A 315 20.74 -13.65 -9.01
N TYR A 316 21.45 -14.67 -8.55
CA TYR A 316 22.87 -14.89 -8.86
C TYR A 316 23.12 -15.11 -10.35
N TYR A 317 22.41 -16.04 -10.98
CA TYR A 317 22.61 -16.33 -12.41
C TYR A 317 22.02 -15.24 -13.29
N SER A 318 20.99 -14.50 -12.86
CA SER A 318 20.52 -13.30 -13.56
C SER A 318 21.57 -12.21 -13.60
N THR A 319 22.27 -11.97 -12.50
CA THR A 319 23.39 -11.02 -12.44
C THR A 319 24.53 -11.46 -13.41
N LYS A 320 24.87 -12.73 -13.40
CA LYS A 320 25.87 -13.27 -14.36
C LYS A 320 25.40 -13.17 -15.82
N TYR A 321 24.15 -13.48 -16.09
CA TYR A 321 23.59 -13.34 -17.43
C TYR A 321 23.67 -11.90 -17.94
N LYS A 322 23.30 -10.92 -17.10
CA LYS A 322 23.43 -9.48 -17.42
C LYS A 322 24.87 -9.08 -17.70
N ALA A 323 25.83 -9.60 -16.94
CA ALA A 323 27.24 -9.36 -17.19
C ALA A 323 27.69 -9.87 -18.56
N THR A 324 27.15 -11.01 -19.07
CA THR A 324 27.43 -11.47 -20.43
C THR A 324 26.92 -10.52 -21.52
N LEU A 325 25.91 -9.69 -21.19
CA LEU A 325 25.35 -8.66 -22.07
C LEU A 325 26.06 -7.30 -21.93
N GLY A 326 27.11 -7.20 -21.10
CA GLY A 326 27.85 -5.97 -20.84
C GLY A 326 27.14 -5.04 -19.83
N VAL A 327 26.13 -5.53 -19.10
CA VAL A 327 25.45 -4.79 -18.04
C VAL A 327 26.12 -5.11 -16.70
N ASP A 328 26.72 -4.11 -16.07
CA ASP A 328 27.32 -4.21 -14.74
C ASP A 328 26.41 -3.53 -13.71
N GLU A 329 25.75 -4.33 -12.87
CA GLU A 329 24.84 -3.84 -11.82
C GLU A 329 25.58 -3.32 -10.57
N ALA A 330 26.91 -3.49 -10.50
CA ALA A 330 27.71 -3.00 -9.38
C ALA A 330 28.20 -1.54 -9.60
N LYS A 331 27.96 -0.98 -10.77
CA LYS A 331 28.22 0.43 -11.12
C LYS A 331 26.92 1.24 -11.16
#